data_5edec5057409c23e743928939c2f0403
#
_entry.id   5edec5057409c23e743928939c2f0403
#
_cell.length_a   1.000
_cell.length_b   1.000
_cell.length_c   1.000
_cell.angle_alpha   90.00
_cell.angle_beta   90.00
_cell.angle_gamma   90.00
#
_symmetry.space_group_name_H-M   'P 1'
#
loop_
_entity.id
_entity.type
_entity.pdbx_description
1 polymer ?
#
loop_
_entity_poly.entity_id
_entity_poly.type
_entity_poly.pdbx_seq_one_letter_code
_entity_poly.pdbx_strand_id
1 'polypeptide(L)'
;MPAPIALQLYTLREAAAADYEATVRKVADIGYVGVEPAGFPGTTVEAGKRLFDELGLQVCSAHLPLPVGEAQQESLETAEALGITRVVAGLGPDNFGTKDQIKASCDKFNEASANCVEKGYTFGIHNHWWEFLKVDGELVYKQMLEHLAPEVFFQVDAYWV
;
A
#
# COMPACT_ATOMS: atom_id res chain seq x y z
N MET A 1 19.40 -16.76 8.93
CA MET A 1 19.72 -15.55 8.16
C MET A 1 18.75 -14.45 8.60
N PRO A 2 19.17 -13.19 8.71
CA PRO A 2 18.23 -12.10 9.00
C PRO A 2 17.19 -12.00 7.88
N ALA A 3 15.99 -11.52 8.24
CA ALA A 3 14.95 -11.29 7.25
C ALA A 3 15.40 -10.24 6.21
N PRO A 4 15.08 -10.39 4.92
CA PRO A 4 15.36 -9.37 3.94
C PRO A 4 14.55 -8.10 4.25
N ILE A 5 15.18 -6.93 4.03
CA ILE A 5 14.56 -5.63 4.33
C ILE A 5 14.29 -4.91 3.02
N ALA A 6 13.05 -4.48 2.82
CA ALA A 6 12.62 -3.60 1.75
C ALA A 6 12.27 -2.21 2.29
N LEU A 7 12.37 -1.19 1.43
CA LEU A 7 12.04 0.19 1.78
C LEU A 7 10.75 0.63 1.09
N GLN A 8 9.80 1.19 1.87
CA GLN A 8 8.67 1.90 1.28
C GLN A 8 9.13 3.28 0.80
N LEU A 9 9.00 3.54 -0.49
CA LEU A 9 9.54 4.74 -1.14
C LEU A 9 8.82 6.04 -0.71
N TYR A 10 7.65 5.95 -0.09
CA TYR A 10 6.99 7.13 0.49
C TYR A 10 7.86 7.83 1.55
N THR A 11 8.69 7.09 2.25
CA THR A 11 9.68 7.64 3.20
C THR A 11 10.64 8.63 2.53
N LEU A 12 10.92 8.43 1.24
CA LEU A 12 11.82 9.26 0.42
C LEU A 12 11.07 10.11 -0.61
N ARG A 13 9.77 10.35 -0.44
CA ARG A 13 8.89 11.01 -1.42
C ARG A 13 9.41 12.35 -1.93
N GLU A 14 10.07 13.15 -1.07
CA GLU A 14 10.62 14.44 -1.46
C GLU A 14 11.86 14.28 -2.36
N ALA A 15 12.74 13.36 -2.00
CA ALA A 15 13.92 13.06 -2.81
C ALA A 15 13.52 12.39 -4.14
N ALA A 16 12.55 11.46 -4.10
CA ALA A 16 12.01 10.80 -5.28
C ALA A 16 11.30 11.78 -6.22
N ALA A 17 10.62 12.79 -5.69
CA ALA A 17 10.01 13.85 -6.50
C ALA A 17 11.07 14.76 -7.16
N ALA A 18 12.22 14.93 -6.55
CA ALA A 18 13.32 15.71 -7.12
C ALA A 18 14.10 14.92 -8.18
N ASP A 19 14.42 13.66 -7.90
CA ASP A 19 15.10 12.73 -8.81
C ASP A 19 14.80 11.29 -8.41
N TYR A 20 13.85 10.67 -9.10
CA TYR A 20 13.41 9.32 -8.80
C TYR A 20 14.51 8.28 -8.99
N GLU A 21 15.22 8.36 -10.13
CA GLU A 21 16.27 7.39 -10.47
C GLU A 21 17.43 7.44 -9.49
N ALA A 22 17.97 8.63 -9.21
CA ALA A 22 19.07 8.79 -8.25
C ALA A 22 18.68 8.31 -6.85
N THR A 23 17.43 8.57 -6.43
CA THR A 23 16.90 8.12 -5.15
C THR A 23 16.85 6.59 -5.05
N VAL A 24 16.33 5.92 -6.07
CA VAL A 24 16.21 4.45 -6.08
C VAL A 24 17.59 3.79 -6.17
N ARG A 25 18.53 4.33 -6.96
CA ARG A 25 19.92 3.85 -7.00
C ARG A 25 20.57 3.91 -5.62
N LYS A 26 20.36 5.00 -4.90
CA LYS A 26 20.88 5.14 -3.53
C LYS A 26 20.26 4.12 -2.55
N VAL A 27 18.99 3.77 -2.71
CA VAL A 27 18.34 2.71 -1.91
C VAL A 27 19.03 1.37 -2.13
N ALA A 28 19.35 1.02 -3.38
CA ALA A 28 20.10 -0.19 -3.71
C ALA A 28 21.53 -0.15 -3.14
N ASP A 29 22.24 0.96 -3.28
CA ASP A 29 23.61 1.15 -2.79
C ASP A 29 23.72 1.01 -1.26
N ILE A 30 22.69 1.41 -0.50
CA ILE A 30 22.61 1.22 0.95
C ILE A 30 22.48 -0.25 1.34
N GLY A 31 21.97 -1.11 0.42
CA GLY A 31 21.84 -2.53 0.62
C GLY A 31 20.44 -3.02 0.93
N TYR A 32 19.40 -2.24 0.65
CA TYR A 32 18.03 -2.76 0.63
C TYR A 32 17.88 -3.79 -0.48
N VAL A 33 17.15 -4.87 -0.20
CA VAL A 33 16.94 -5.96 -1.16
C VAL A 33 15.63 -5.82 -1.94
N GLY A 34 14.81 -4.86 -1.57
CA GLY A 34 13.54 -4.60 -2.23
C GLY A 34 12.96 -3.24 -1.89
N VAL A 35 11.87 -2.94 -2.57
CA VAL A 35 11.12 -1.70 -2.41
C VAL A 35 9.61 -1.96 -2.38
N GLU A 36 8.88 -1.05 -1.76
CA GLU A 36 7.44 -0.87 -1.94
C GLU A 36 7.22 0.51 -2.56
N PRO A 37 6.85 0.60 -3.84
CA PRO A 37 6.47 1.86 -4.46
C PRO A 37 5.21 2.46 -3.84
N ALA A 38 5.18 3.79 -3.76
CA ALA A 38 4.02 4.60 -3.38
C ALA A 38 3.91 5.79 -4.34
N GLY A 39 3.61 5.48 -5.60
CA GLY A 39 3.65 6.41 -6.73
C GLY A 39 4.99 6.44 -7.46
N PHE A 40 4.98 7.12 -8.61
CA PHE A 40 6.11 7.21 -9.54
C PHE A 40 6.34 8.66 -9.97
N PRO A 41 6.72 9.58 -9.05
CA PRO A 41 6.89 10.98 -9.37
C PRO A 41 7.98 11.19 -10.43
N GLY A 42 7.64 11.91 -11.51
CA GLY A 42 8.58 12.23 -12.59
C GLY A 42 9.00 11.06 -13.47
N THR A 43 8.36 9.88 -13.31
CA THR A 43 8.63 8.68 -14.12
C THR A 43 7.35 7.89 -14.39
N THR A 44 7.45 6.76 -15.09
CA THR A 44 6.31 5.85 -15.31
C THR A 44 6.49 4.55 -14.53
N VAL A 45 5.41 3.78 -14.37
CA VAL A 45 5.44 2.46 -13.72
C VAL A 45 6.46 1.54 -14.40
N GLU A 46 6.45 1.50 -15.74
CA GLU A 46 7.34 0.65 -16.53
C GLU A 46 8.82 1.07 -16.42
N ALA A 47 9.07 2.39 -16.36
CA ALA A 47 10.44 2.90 -16.18
C ALA A 47 10.94 2.62 -14.76
N GLY A 48 10.09 2.80 -13.76
CA GLY A 48 10.39 2.43 -12.37
C GLY A 48 10.65 0.92 -12.23
N LYS A 49 9.80 0.08 -12.83
CA LYS A 49 9.98 -1.38 -12.80
C LYS A 49 11.29 -1.80 -13.44
N ARG A 50 11.63 -1.26 -14.62
CA ARG A 50 12.92 -1.54 -15.26
C ARG A 50 14.10 -1.16 -14.38
N LEU A 51 14.02 0.00 -13.69
CA LEU A 51 15.06 0.44 -12.76
C LEU A 51 15.21 -0.52 -11.57
N PHE A 52 14.10 -1.00 -11.00
CA PHE A 52 14.15 -1.98 -9.92
C PHE A 52 14.80 -3.28 -10.38
N ASP A 53 14.47 -3.77 -11.58
CA ASP A 53 15.03 -4.98 -12.15
C ASP A 53 16.55 -4.83 -12.43
N GLU A 54 16.97 -3.68 -12.99
CA GLU A 54 18.38 -3.37 -13.24
C GLU A 54 19.21 -3.42 -11.95
N LEU A 55 18.63 -2.91 -10.85
CA LEU A 55 19.28 -2.83 -9.55
C LEU A 55 19.10 -4.08 -8.68
N GLY A 56 18.36 -5.08 -9.16
CA GLY A 56 18.07 -6.31 -8.43
C GLY A 56 17.14 -6.10 -7.20
N LEU A 57 16.40 -4.99 -7.17
CA LEU A 57 15.45 -4.69 -6.12
C LEU A 57 14.13 -5.43 -6.35
N GLN A 58 13.72 -6.23 -5.37
CA GLN A 58 12.42 -6.91 -5.41
C GLN A 58 11.30 -5.93 -5.07
N VAL A 59 10.22 -5.94 -5.86
CA VAL A 59 8.98 -5.24 -5.47
C VAL A 59 8.15 -6.18 -4.62
N CYS A 60 8.09 -5.91 -3.31
CA CYS A 60 7.43 -6.82 -2.35
C CYS A 60 5.92 -6.59 -2.26
N SER A 61 5.48 -5.38 -2.50
CA SER A 61 4.10 -4.87 -2.51
C SER A 61 4.10 -3.49 -3.16
N ALA A 62 2.94 -2.90 -3.37
CA ALA A 62 2.83 -1.50 -3.77
C ALA A 62 1.67 -0.83 -3.04
N HIS A 63 1.89 0.41 -2.58
CA HIS A 63 0.84 1.27 -2.07
C HIS A 63 0.20 1.99 -3.25
N LEU A 64 -1.00 1.56 -3.61
CA LEU A 64 -1.74 2.01 -4.79
C LEU A 64 -3.04 2.72 -4.38
N PRO A 65 -3.68 3.45 -5.30
CA PRO A 65 -5.05 3.88 -5.11
C PRO A 65 -5.95 2.68 -4.77
N LEU A 66 -6.96 2.91 -3.92
CA LEU A 66 -7.88 1.83 -3.54
C LEU A 66 -8.56 1.25 -4.80
N PRO A 67 -8.43 -0.06 -5.09
CA PRO A 67 -8.88 -0.65 -6.35
C PRO A 67 -10.40 -0.86 -6.40
N VAL A 68 -11.15 0.24 -6.35
CA VAL A 68 -12.61 0.30 -6.47
C VAL A 68 -13.03 1.41 -7.43
N GLY A 69 -14.17 1.26 -8.07
CA GLY A 69 -14.72 2.26 -8.99
C GLY A 69 -13.73 2.63 -10.10
N GLU A 70 -13.53 3.93 -10.33
CA GLU A 70 -12.67 4.44 -11.42
C GLU A 70 -11.18 4.10 -11.23
N ALA A 71 -10.70 3.95 -10.00
CA ALA A 71 -9.30 3.62 -9.71
C ALA A 71 -8.97 2.12 -9.83
N GLN A 72 -9.99 1.26 -9.95
CA GLN A 72 -9.80 -0.19 -9.98
C GLN A 72 -8.87 -0.63 -11.11
N GLN A 73 -9.16 -0.19 -12.33
CA GLN A 73 -8.39 -0.60 -13.51
C GLN A 73 -6.94 -0.15 -13.41
N GLU A 74 -6.68 1.13 -13.11
CA GLU A 74 -5.33 1.68 -12.98
C GLU A 74 -4.52 0.95 -11.92
N SER A 75 -5.11 0.68 -10.75
CA SER A 75 -4.42 -0.01 -9.66
C SER A 75 -4.05 -1.44 -10.02
N LEU A 76 -4.95 -2.18 -10.67
CA LEU A 76 -4.70 -3.57 -11.06
C LEU A 76 -3.71 -3.67 -12.22
N GLU A 77 -3.76 -2.78 -13.22
CA GLU A 77 -2.79 -2.68 -14.30
C GLU A 77 -1.38 -2.33 -13.76
N THR A 78 -1.32 -1.42 -12.76
CA THR A 78 -0.06 -1.10 -12.08
C THR A 78 0.49 -2.30 -11.33
N ALA A 79 -0.34 -3.06 -10.63
CA ALA A 79 0.08 -4.28 -9.94
C ALA A 79 0.63 -5.33 -10.94
N GLU A 80 -0.03 -5.50 -12.08
CA GLU A 80 0.42 -6.38 -13.15
C GLU A 80 1.78 -5.94 -13.72
N ALA A 81 1.91 -4.65 -14.07
CA ALA A 81 3.16 -4.10 -14.61
C ALA A 81 4.34 -4.22 -13.64
N LEU A 82 4.09 -4.13 -12.34
CA LEU A 82 5.09 -4.33 -11.28
C LEU A 82 5.40 -5.81 -11.03
N GLY A 83 4.56 -6.73 -11.49
CA GLY A 83 4.69 -8.17 -11.22
C GLY A 83 4.48 -8.54 -9.76
N ILE A 84 3.65 -7.78 -9.04
CA ILE A 84 3.35 -8.02 -7.63
C ILE A 84 2.05 -8.81 -7.45
N THR A 85 1.93 -9.45 -6.29
CA THR A 85 0.71 -10.15 -5.88
C THR A 85 0.04 -9.52 -4.67
N ARG A 86 0.62 -8.47 -4.09
CA ARG A 86 0.12 -7.77 -2.92
C ARG A 86 -0.13 -6.30 -3.24
N VAL A 87 -1.38 -5.92 -3.21
CA VAL A 87 -1.84 -4.53 -3.33
C VAL A 87 -2.15 -4.00 -1.95
N VAL A 88 -1.64 -2.82 -1.64
CA VAL A 88 -1.86 -2.15 -0.35
C VAL A 88 -2.47 -0.79 -0.60
N ALA A 89 -3.47 -0.42 0.18
CA ALA A 89 -4.07 0.92 0.17
C ALA A 89 -4.50 1.35 1.56
N GLY A 90 -4.81 2.61 1.72
CA GLY A 90 -5.40 3.18 2.93
C GLY A 90 -6.44 4.24 2.59
N LEU A 91 -7.21 4.67 3.58
CA LEU A 91 -8.14 5.79 3.49
C LEU A 91 -7.72 6.88 4.49
N GLY A 92 -8.03 8.13 4.18
CA GLY A 92 -7.73 9.25 5.06
C GLY A 92 -8.63 9.30 6.31
N PRO A 93 -8.26 10.11 7.32
CA PRO A 93 -8.91 10.16 8.64
C PRO A 93 -10.40 10.49 8.58
N ASP A 94 -10.84 11.26 7.58
CA ASP A 94 -12.25 11.66 7.42
C ASP A 94 -13.21 10.48 7.17
N ASN A 95 -12.65 9.29 6.90
CA ASN A 95 -13.40 8.06 6.68
C ASN A 95 -13.66 7.25 7.96
N PHE A 96 -13.20 7.72 9.14
CA PHE A 96 -13.21 6.93 10.38
C PHE A 96 -13.79 7.67 11.59
N GLY A 97 -14.46 8.81 11.39
CA GLY A 97 -14.96 9.66 12.47
C GLY A 97 -16.24 9.14 13.16
N THR A 98 -16.98 8.21 12.53
CA THR A 98 -18.20 7.59 13.05
C THR A 98 -18.26 6.11 12.73
N LYS A 99 -19.09 5.33 13.45
CA LYS A 99 -19.31 3.90 13.17
C LYS A 99 -19.78 3.64 11.74
N ASP A 100 -20.67 4.49 11.24
CA ASP A 100 -21.19 4.37 9.88
C ASP A 100 -20.07 4.60 8.83
N GLN A 101 -19.16 5.56 9.08
CA GLN A 101 -18.00 5.79 8.22
C GLN A 101 -17.02 4.62 8.30
N ILE A 102 -16.76 4.08 9.48
CA ILE A 102 -15.89 2.91 9.66
C ILE A 102 -16.46 1.72 8.87
N LYS A 103 -17.77 1.46 9.02
CA LYS A 103 -18.43 0.38 8.26
C LYS A 103 -18.35 0.62 6.76
N ALA A 104 -18.67 1.83 6.29
CA ALA A 104 -18.59 2.18 4.87
C ALA A 104 -17.16 2.05 4.31
N SER A 105 -16.14 2.33 5.12
CA SER A 105 -14.74 2.12 4.76
C SER A 105 -14.40 0.62 4.63
N CYS A 106 -14.90 -0.19 5.57
CA CYS A 106 -14.74 -1.64 5.49
C CYS A 106 -15.44 -2.24 4.28
N ASP A 107 -16.64 -1.76 3.93
CA ASP A 107 -17.35 -2.19 2.73
C ASP A 107 -16.51 -1.91 1.46
N LYS A 108 -15.85 -0.73 1.36
CA LYS A 108 -14.92 -0.41 0.27
C LYS A 108 -13.67 -1.28 0.27
N PHE A 109 -13.10 -1.58 1.44
CA PHE A 109 -11.94 -2.46 1.54
C PHE A 109 -12.29 -3.90 1.14
N ASN A 110 -13.48 -4.37 1.50
CA ASN A 110 -13.97 -5.68 1.10
C ASN A 110 -14.20 -5.75 -0.42
N GLU A 111 -14.76 -4.71 -1.03
CA GLU A 111 -14.88 -4.59 -2.49
C GLU A 111 -13.49 -4.60 -3.16
N ALA A 112 -12.55 -3.81 -2.65
CA ALA A 112 -11.17 -3.80 -3.14
C ALA A 112 -10.51 -5.18 -3.06
N SER A 113 -10.72 -5.90 -1.95
CA SER A 113 -10.24 -7.26 -1.79
C SER A 113 -10.84 -8.21 -2.82
N ALA A 114 -12.15 -8.16 -3.04
CA ALA A 114 -12.83 -9.00 -4.04
C ALA A 114 -12.28 -8.74 -5.45
N ASN A 115 -12.10 -7.47 -5.82
CA ASN A 115 -11.54 -7.08 -7.12
C ASN A 115 -10.09 -7.57 -7.30
N CYS A 116 -9.28 -7.54 -6.24
CA CYS A 116 -7.93 -8.08 -6.24
C CYS A 116 -7.92 -9.60 -6.38
N VAL A 117 -8.73 -10.31 -5.60
CA VAL A 117 -8.81 -11.77 -5.61
C VAL A 117 -9.25 -12.31 -6.98
N GLU A 118 -10.18 -11.64 -7.65
CA GLU A 118 -10.61 -12.02 -9.03
C GLU A 118 -9.43 -12.04 -10.02
N LYS A 119 -8.41 -11.22 -9.79
CA LYS A 119 -7.19 -11.15 -10.61
C LYS A 119 -6.02 -11.95 -10.07
N GLY A 120 -6.21 -12.68 -8.97
CA GLY A 120 -5.15 -13.47 -8.34
C GLY A 120 -4.22 -12.67 -7.43
N TYR A 121 -4.61 -11.47 -7.02
CA TYR A 121 -3.90 -10.64 -6.05
C TYR A 121 -4.48 -10.77 -4.66
N THR A 122 -3.72 -10.33 -3.65
CA THR A 122 -4.21 -10.12 -2.28
C THR A 122 -4.27 -8.62 -1.99
N PHE A 123 -5.23 -8.22 -1.17
CA PHE A 123 -5.40 -6.82 -0.76
C PHE A 123 -5.17 -6.65 0.74
N GLY A 124 -4.45 -5.59 1.11
CA GLY A 124 -4.20 -5.23 2.49
C GLY A 124 -4.39 -3.75 2.78
N ILE A 125 -4.64 -3.47 4.05
CA ILE A 125 -4.82 -2.10 4.57
C ILE A 125 -3.53 -1.68 5.26
N HIS A 126 -2.98 -0.53 4.85
CA HIS A 126 -1.93 0.17 5.56
C HIS A 126 -2.56 1.05 6.64
N ASN A 127 -2.16 0.84 7.91
CA ASN A 127 -2.66 1.67 8.99
C ASN A 127 -1.86 2.96 9.15
N HIS A 128 -2.56 3.96 9.70
CA HIS A 128 -2.01 5.20 10.18
C HIS A 128 -2.40 5.37 11.67
N TRP A 129 -2.25 6.56 12.23
CA TRP A 129 -2.59 6.83 13.62
C TRP A 129 -4.09 6.89 13.89
N TRP A 130 -4.92 7.21 12.90
CA TRP A 130 -6.38 7.37 13.09
C TRP A 130 -7.12 6.05 13.29
N GLU A 131 -6.62 4.92 12.82
CA GLU A 131 -7.18 3.61 13.12
C GLU A 131 -6.99 3.21 14.59
N PHE A 132 -6.10 3.90 15.31
CA PHE A 132 -5.88 3.73 16.75
C PHE A 132 -6.61 4.77 17.62
N LEU A 133 -7.39 5.65 17.01
CA LEU A 133 -8.32 6.51 17.74
C LEU A 133 -9.54 5.74 18.23
N LYS A 134 -10.30 6.35 19.16
CA LYS A 134 -11.54 5.77 19.65
C LYS A 134 -12.74 6.50 19.05
N VAL A 135 -13.69 5.71 18.58
CA VAL A 135 -15.03 6.14 18.20
C VAL A 135 -16.02 5.41 19.10
N ASP A 136 -16.88 6.14 19.80
CA ASP A 136 -17.82 5.62 20.80
C ASP A 136 -17.16 4.73 21.88
N GLY A 137 -15.94 5.08 22.28
CA GLY A 137 -15.19 4.38 23.35
C GLY A 137 -14.38 3.18 22.91
N GLU A 138 -14.49 2.74 21.64
CA GLU A 138 -13.77 1.61 21.07
C GLU A 138 -12.78 2.04 19.99
N LEU A 139 -11.63 1.34 19.91
CA LEU A 139 -10.61 1.61 18.90
C LEU A 139 -11.14 1.32 17.49
N VAL A 140 -10.89 2.22 16.54
CA VAL A 140 -11.36 2.11 15.16
C VAL A 140 -10.95 0.79 14.53
N TYR A 141 -9.67 0.38 14.66
CA TYR A 141 -9.21 -0.88 14.06
C TYR A 141 -9.97 -2.12 14.61
N LYS A 142 -10.42 -2.09 15.87
CA LYS A 142 -11.22 -3.21 16.43
C LYS A 142 -12.60 -3.27 15.78
N GLN A 143 -13.24 -2.11 15.61
CA GLN A 143 -14.50 -2.03 14.88
C GLN A 143 -14.34 -2.46 13.42
N MET A 144 -13.20 -2.10 12.77
CA MET A 144 -12.89 -2.57 11.43
C MET A 144 -12.82 -4.11 11.34
N LEU A 145 -12.18 -4.77 12.32
CA LEU A 145 -12.05 -6.23 12.35
C LEU A 145 -13.40 -6.97 12.39
N GLU A 146 -14.47 -6.31 12.87
CA GLU A 146 -15.83 -6.88 12.89
C GLU A 146 -16.50 -6.85 11.52
N HIS A 147 -16.03 -6.01 10.60
CA HIS A 147 -16.65 -5.76 9.30
C HIS A 147 -15.79 -6.18 8.11
N LEU A 148 -14.49 -6.37 8.30
CA LEU A 148 -13.59 -6.76 7.24
C LEU A 148 -13.72 -8.24 6.89
N ALA A 149 -13.65 -8.53 5.60
CA ALA A 149 -13.53 -9.90 5.11
C ALA A 149 -12.20 -10.53 5.57
N PRO A 150 -12.16 -11.84 5.88
CA PRO A 150 -10.99 -12.51 6.43
C PRO A 150 -9.78 -12.52 5.48
N GLU A 151 -10.00 -12.28 4.19
CA GLU A 151 -8.94 -12.21 3.18
C GLU A 151 -8.15 -10.89 3.22
N VAL A 152 -8.73 -9.84 3.84
CA VAL A 152 -8.08 -8.54 3.96
C VAL A 152 -6.99 -8.61 5.03
N PHE A 153 -5.73 -8.44 4.64
CA PHE A 153 -4.64 -8.40 5.61
C PHE A 153 -4.31 -6.97 6.05
N PHE A 154 -3.61 -6.84 7.18
CA PHE A 154 -3.05 -5.56 7.62
C PHE A 154 -1.56 -5.50 7.32
N GLN A 155 -1.14 -4.45 6.63
CA GLN A 155 0.24 -4.01 6.62
C GLN A 155 0.44 -3.07 7.80
N VAL A 156 1.01 -3.60 8.89
CA VAL A 156 1.13 -2.83 10.14
C VAL A 156 2.30 -1.86 10.06
N ASP A 157 1.99 -0.56 10.08
CA ASP A 157 2.98 0.48 10.34
C ASP A 157 3.12 0.68 11.86
N ALA A 158 4.19 0.10 12.40
CA ALA A 158 4.45 0.12 13.85
C ALA A 158 4.86 1.50 14.39
N TYR A 159 5.16 2.46 13.52
CA TYR A 159 5.41 3.85 13.94
C TYR A 159 4.15 4.54 14.46
N TRP A 160 2.98 4.16 13.94
CA TRP A 160 1.69 4.75 14.28
C TRP A 160 0.93 4.02 15.38
N VAL A 161 1.41 2.87 15.85
CA VAL A 161 0.76 2.02 16.88
C VAL A 161 1.10 2.49 18.29
#